data_160c38e8ac79060572739c64831f7686
#
_entry.id   160c38e8ac79060572739c64831f7686
#
_cell.length_a   1.000
_cell.length_b   1.000
_cell.length_c   1.000
_cell.angle_alpha   90.00
_cell.angle_beta   90.00
_cell.angle_gamma   90.00
#
_symmetry.space_group_name_H-M   'P 1'
#
loop_
_entity.id
_entity.type
_entity.pdbx_description
1 polymer ?
#
loop_
_entity_poly.entity_id
_entity_poly.type
_entity_poly.pdbx_seq_one_letter_code
_entity_poly.pdbx_strand_id
1 'polypeptide(L)'
;MLREVITWFFQIALVCFVAFVCVWYLGLRVSMVGDSMKPELQNGDIALVNRIAYNMGTPKRGDVIAFKPNGNENSHYYIKRIVGLPGETVEIRDGKVWIDGKEIKEKYDTTDIEDAGIVDEPMKLGKREYFVLGDDRQNSEDSRVADVGNVKRDEIEGKVWFVVSPIKHLGFVR
;
A
#
# COMPACT_ATOMS: atom_id res chain seq x y z
N MET A 1 20.17 43.61 17.30
CA MET A 1 19.76 42.74 18.42
C MET A 1 18.29 42.33 18.32
N LEU A 2 17.27 43.20 18.53
CA LEU A 2 15.84 42.76 18.47
C LEU A 2 15.43 42.11 17.14
N ARG A 3 15.85 42.68 16.00
CA ARG A 3 15.56 42.18 14.65
C ARG A 3 16.19 40.80 14.41
N GLU A 4 17.40 40.59 14.90
CA GLU A 4 18.10 39.29 14.82
C GLU A 4 17.39 38.23 15.66
N VAL A 5 16.98 38.57 16.88
CA VAL A 5 16.23 37.67 17.75
C VAL A 5 14.90 37.27 17.11
N ILE A 6 14.15 38.20 16.50
CA ILE A 6 12.91 37.92 15.79
C ILE A 6 13.17 36.97 14.61
N THR A 7 14.26 37.20 13.84
CA THR A 7 14.63 36.34 12.71
C THR A 7 14.93 34.90 13.16
N TRP A 8 15.67 34.77 14.27
CA TRP A 8 15.97 33.46 14.87
C TRP A 8 14.70 32.73 15.29
N PHE A 9 13.78 33.42 15.97
CA PHE A 9 12.50 32.81 16.36
C PHE A 9 11.69 32.36 15.16
N PHE A 10 11.63 33.16 14.10
CA PHE A 10 10.93 32.79 12.86
C PHE A 10 11.56 31.57 12.20
N GLN A 11 12.88 31.49 12.13
CA GLN A 11 13.59 30.34 11.55
C GLN A 11 13.33 29.07 12.35
N ILE A 12 13.41 29.14 13.68
CA ILE A 12 13.12 27.98 14.54
C ILE A 12 11.67 27.53 14.36
N ALA A 13 10.72 28.47 14.38
CA ALA A 13 9.31 28.15 14.19
C ALA A 13 9.06 27.51 12.82
N LEU A 14 9.69 28.02 11.76
CA LEU A 14 9.59 27.45 10.42
C LEU A 14 10.14 26.01 10.35
N VAL A 15 11.32 25.77 10.93
CA VAL A 15 11.93 24.43 10.97
C VAL A 15 11.04 23.45 11.76
N CYS A 16 10.54 23.86 12.92
CA CYS A 16 9.62 23.04 13.71
C CYS A 16 8.32 22.74 12.95
N PHE A 17 7.77 23.72 12.25
CA PHE A 17 6.58 23.55 11.43
C PHE A 17 6.82 22.54 10.28
N VAL A 18 7.93 22.69 9.54
CA VAL A 18 8.30 21.77 8.47
C VAL A 18 8.52 20.35 9.01
N ALA A 19 9.23 20.23 10.14
CA ALA A 19 9.45 18.94 10.79
C ALA A 19 8.12 18.28 11.22
N PHE A 20 7.20 19.07 11.79
CA PHE A 20 5.86 18.60 12.16
C PHE A 20 5.08 18.10 10.94
N VAL A 21 5.07 18.87 9.86
CA VAL A 21 4.41 18.47 8.60
C VAL A 21 5.02 17.17 8.04
N CYS A 22 6.35 17.07 8.03
CA CYS A 22 7.01 15.85 7.57
C CYS A 22 6.63 14.63 8.41
N VAL A 23 6.65 14.76 9.73
CA VAL A 23 6.29 13.65 10.64
C VAL A 23 4.80 13.29 10.48
N TRP A 24 3.92 14.26 10.34
CA TRP A 24 2.48 14.03 10.20
C TRP A 24 2.14 13.26 8.92
N TYR A 25 2.76 13.63 7.80
CA TYR A 25 2.42 13.07 6.49
C TYR A 25 3.27 11.84 6.09
N LEU A 26 4.52 11.76 6.54
CA LEU A 26 5.44 10.69 6.17
C LEU A 26 5.75 9.74 7.33
N GLY A 27 5.34 10.10 8.55
CA GLY A 27 5.72 9.41 9.78
C GLY A 27 4.73 8.34 10.25
N LEU A 28 3.63 8.08 9.54
CA LEU A 28 2.74 6.99 9.90
C LEU A 28 3.50 5.66 9.80
N ARG A 29 3.57 4.95 10.93
CA ARG A 29 4.23 3.65 11.02
C ARG A 29 3.18 2.55 11.02
N VAL A 30 3.39 1.56 10.17
CA VAL A 30 2.56 0.36 10.11
C VAL A 30 3.46 -0.85 10.31
N SER A 31 3.05 -1.76 11.19
CA SER A 31 3.74 -3.03 11.39
C SER A 31 3.18 -4.07 10.43
N MET A 32 4.06 -4.75 9.70
CA MET A 32 3.68 -5.91 8.91
C MET A 32 3.35 -7.08 9.84
N VAL A 33 2.13 -7.60 9.72
CA VAL A 33 1.68 -8.80 10.45
C VAL A 33 1.45 -9.90 9.43
N GLY A 34 2.12 -11.03 9.66
CA GLY A 34 2.10 -12.17 8.74
C GLY A 34 3.10 -12.05 7.59
N ASP A 35 3.05 -13.02 6.70
CA ASP A 35 4.06 -13.22 5.64
C ASP A 35 3.55 -12.88 4.24
N SER A 36 2.33 -12.34 4.13
CA SER A 36 1.63 -12.15 2.85
C SER A 36 2.32 -11.24 1.84
N MET A 37 3.33 -10.47 2.26
CA MET A 37 4.09 -9.58 1.39
C MET A 37 5.55 -10.04 1.18
N LYS A 38 5.88 -11.28 1.54
CA LYS A 38 7.19 -11.85 1.22
C LYS A 38 7.36 -11.99 -0.31
N PRO A 39 8.56 -11.73 -0.84
CA PRO A 39 9.81 -11.40 -0.13
C PRO A 39 9.97 -9.91 0.20
N GLU A 40 9.13 -9.02 -0.32
CA GLU A 40 9.28 -7.57 -0.21
C GLU A 40 9.21 -7.07 1.25
N LEU A 41 8.23 -7.55 2.03
CA LEU A 41 8.08 -7.25 3.46
C LEU A 41 7.93 -8.53 4.25
N GLN A 42 8.52 -8.57 5.43
CA GLN A 42 8.48 -9.73 6.33
C GLN A 42 7.69 -9.42 7.60
N ASN A 43 7.20 -10.47 8.24
CA ASN A 43 6.52 -10.33 9.52
C ASN A 43 7.39 -9.60 10.56
N GLY A 44 6.81 -8.58 11.19
CA GLY A 44 7.49 -7.72 12.16
C GLY A 44 8.23 -6.52 11.59
N ASP A 45 8.26 -6.36 10.26
CA ASP A 45 8.79 -5.15 9.64
C ASP A 45 7.92 -3.94 10.02
N ILE A 46 8.58 -2.82 10.34
CA ILE A 46 7.91 -1.54 10.55
C ILE A 46 8.19 -0.69 9.32
N ALA A 47 7.12 -0.36 8.60
CA ALA A 47 7.20 0.43 7.39
C ALA A 47 6.56 1.81 7.58
N LEU A 48 7.06 2.79 6.82
CA LEU A 48 6.50 4.14 6.75
C LEU A 48 5.48 4.24 5.62
N VAL A 49 4.40 4.95 5.91
CA VAL A 49 3.30 5.21 4.97
C VAL A 49 3.33 6.68 4.56
N ASN A 50 3.41 6.93 3.27
CA ASN A 50 3.33 8.26 2.68
C ASN A 50 1.86 8.59 2.33
N ARG A 51 1.24 9.43 3.14
CA ARG A 51 -0.13 9.92 2.93
C ARG A 51 -0.24 10.95 1.82
N ILE A 52 0.82 11.75 1.60
CA ILE A 52 0.82 12.82 0.58
C ILE A 52 0.72 12.22 -0.82
N ALA A 53 1.35 11.07 -1.05
CA ALA A 53 1.41 10.45 -2.37
C ALA A 53 0.04 10.37 -3.06
N TYR A 54 -1.02 10.12 -2.27
CA TYR A 54 -2.37 9.94 -2.79
C TYR A 54 -3.32 11.11 -2.49
N ASN A 55 -2.86 12.13 -1.78
CA ASN A 55 -3.56 13.42 -1.69
C ASN A 55 -3.32 14.26 -2.93
N MET A 56 -2.15 14.13 -3.55
CA MET A 56 -1.73 14.88 -4.74
C MET A 56 -1.73 14.02 -6.01
N GLY A 57 -1.90 12.70 -5.89
CA GLY A 57 -1.86 11.76 -7.00
C GLY A 57 -2.87 10.63 -6.87
N THR A 58 -2.85 9.71 -7.82
CA THR A 58 -3.65 8.49 -7.80
C THR A 58 -2.78 7.27 -7.53
N PRO A 59 -3.27 6.28 -6.78
CA PRO A 59 -2.59 4.99 -6.63
C PRO A 59 -2.35 4.34 -8.00
N LYS A 60 -1.18 3.73 -8.16
CA LYS A 60 -0.74 3.12 -9.41
C LYS A 60 -0.57 1.61 -9.24
N ARG A 61 -0.67 0.87 -10.34
CA ARG A 61 -0.33 -0.55 -10.37
C ARG A 61 1.10 -0.77 -9.91
N GLY A 62 1.29 -1.71 -9.00
CA GLY A 62 2.56 -2.03 -8.36
C GLY A 62 2.83 -1.25 -7.07
N ASP A 63 2.04 -0.22 -6.73
CA ASP A 63 2.18 0.44 -5.44
C ASP A 63 1.80 -0.50 -4.30
N VAL A 64 2.64 -0.55 -3.27
CA VAL A 64 2.31 -1.21 -2.01
C VAL A 64 1.57 -0.20 -1.13
N ILE A 65 0.39 -0.57 -0.67
CA ILE A 65 -0.50 0.33 0.08
C ILE A 65 -0.81 -0.22 1.48
N ALA A 66 -1.04 0.69 2.40
CA ALA A 66 -1.66 0.38 3.69
C ALA A 66 -3.13 0.83 3.64
N PHE A 67 -4.03 -0.06 4.04
CA PHE A 67 -5.47 0.20 4.05
C PHE A 67 -6.17 -0.53 5.19
N LYS A 68 -7.40 -0.13 5.49
CA LYS A 68 -8.26 -0.82 6.46
C LYS A 68 -9.40 -1.51 5.70
N PRO A 69 -9.51 -2.84 5.78
CA PRO A 69 -10.56 -3.57 5.06
C PRO A 69 -11.96 -3.07 5.45
N ASN A 70 -12.80 -2.84 4.45
CA ASN A 70 -14.19 -2.38 4.62
C ASN A 70 -14.33 -1.11 5.47
N GLY A 71 -13.29 -0.27 5.55
CA GLY A 71 -13.29 0.95 6.35
C GLY A 71 -13.39 0.73 7.86
N ASN A 72 -13.12 -0.48 8.35
CA ASN A 72 -13.20 -0.80 9.77
C ASN A 72 -12.04 -0.14 10.53
N GLU A 73 -12.33 0.97 11.21
CA GLU A 73 -11.31 1.72 11.97
C GLU A 73 -10.67 0.93 13.10
N ASN A 74 -11.32 -0.12 13.59
CA ASN A 74 -10.80 -0.98 14.66
C ASN A 74 -9.92 -2.12 14.13
N SER A 75 -9.86 -2.33 12.82
CA SER A 75 -8.99 -3.36 12.23
C SER A 75 -7.54 -2.90 12.18
N HIS A 76 -6.63 -3.88 12.16
CA HIS A 76 -5.24 -3.63 11.82
C HIS A 76 -5.12 -3.16 10.35
N TYR A 77 -4.05 -2.43 10.05
CA TYR A 77 -3.75 -2.11 8.66
C TYR A 77 -3.34 -3.37 7.91
N TYR A 78 -3.95 -3.56 6.75
CA TYR A 78 -3.49 -4.52 5.75
C TYR A 78 -2.49 -3.85 4.83
N ILE A 79 -1.44 -4.57 4.47
CA ILE A 79 -0.45 -4.12 3.51
C ILE A 79 -0.51 -5.07 2.32
N LYS A 80 -0.85 -4.54 1.14
CA LYS A 80 -0.98 -5.30 -0.11
C LYS A 80 -0.51 -4.47 -1.30
N ARG A 81 -0.27 -5.13 -2.41
CA ARG A 81 0.14 -4.51 -3.66
C ARG A 81 -1.04 -4.31 -4.59
N ILE A 82 -1.16 -3.13 -5.20
CA ILE A 82 -2.17 -2.85 -6.22
C ILE A 82 -1.84 -3.59 -7.50
N VAL A 83 -2.78 -4.40 -7.95
CA VAL A 83 -2.68 -5.19 -9.19
C VAL A 83 -3.72 -4.75 -10.21
N GLY A 84 -4.97 -4.46 -9.81
CA GLY A 84 -6.02 -3.91 -10.66
C GLY A 84 -6.32 -2.45 -10.35
N LEU A 85 -6.60 -1.66 -11.38
CA LEU A 85 -6.92 -0.24 -11.30
C LEU A 85 -8.42 0.02 -11.54
N PRO A 86 -8.96 1.17 -11.09
CA PRO A 86 -10.36 1.52 -11.30
C PRO A 86 -10.81 1.40 -12.76
N GLY A 87 -11.93 0.69 -12.97
CA GLY A 87 -12.56 0.49 -14.27
C GLY A 87 -11.97 -0.63 -15.11
N GLU A 88 -10.89 -1.30 -14.66
CA GLU A 88 -10.34 -2.46 -15.33
C GLU A 88 -11.13 -3.74 -15.01
N THR A 89 -10.98 -4.74 -15.84
CA THR A 89 -11.50 -6.08 -15.60
C THR A 89 -10.34 -6.97 -15.18
N VAL A 90 -10.43 -7.57 -13.99
CA VAL A 90 -9.42 -8.46 -13.43
C VAL A 90 -9.92 -9.89 -13.54
N GLU A 91 -9.05 -10.79 -13.91
CA GLU A 91 -9.26 -12.23 -13.97
C GLU A 91 -7.97 -12.94 -13.53
N ILE A 92 -8.08 -14.04 -12.82
CA ILE A 92 -6.95 -14.94 -12.55
C ILE A 92 -7.22 -16.23 -13.30
N ARG A 93 -6.36 -16.55 -14.25
CA ARG A 93 -6.46 -17.74 -15.09
C ARG A 93 -5.09 -18.39 -15.24
N ASP A 94 -5.05 -19.71 -15.08
CA ASP A 94 -3.82 -20.51 -15.16
C ASP A 94 -2.70 -19.99 -14.24
N GLY A 95 -3.08 -19.56 -13.03
CA GLY A 95 -2.13 -19.04 -12.04
C GLY A 95 -1.58 -17.64 -12.34
N LYS A 96 -2.13 -16.94 -13.34
CA LYS A 96 -1.66 -15.64 -13.81
C LYS A 96 -2.76 -14.59 -13.73
N VAL A 97 -2.35 -13.35 -13.53
CA VAL A 97 -3.25 -12.20 -13.52
C VAL A 97 -3.46 -11.66 -14.93
N TRP A 98 -4.71 -11.47 -15.29
CA TRP A 98 -5.14 -10.88 -16.55
C TRP A 98 -5.90 -9.59 -16.28
N ILE A 99 -5.56 -8.54 -17.03
CA ILE A 99 -6.21 -7.24 -16.97
C ILE A 99 -6.76 -6.89 -18.34
N ASP A 100 -8.06 -6.64 -18.44
CA ASP A 100 -8.76 -6.37 -19.71
C ASP A 100 -8.44 -7.43 -20.79
N GLY A 101 -8.39 -8.69 -20.37
CA GLY A 101 -8.12 -9.84 -21.26
C GLY A 101 -6.67 -10.01 -21.69
N LYS A 102 -5.72 -9.29 -21.05
CA LYS A 102 -4.28 -9.41 -21.33
C LYS A 102 -3.53 -9.86 -20.08
N GLU A 103 -2.67 -10.87 -20.23
CA GLU A 103 -1.75 -11.29 -19.17
C GLU A 103 -0.82 -10.12 -18.81
N ILE A 104 -0.72 -9.80 -17.52
CA ILE A 104 0.24 -8.79 -17.03
C ILE A 104 1.52 -9.48 -16.58
N LYS A 105 2.66 -8.87 -16.93
CA LYS A 105 3.97 -9.26 -16.36
C LYS A 105 4.26 -8.38 -15.18
N GLU A 106 4.26 -8.97 -14.01
CA GLU A 106 4.62 -8.27 -12.78
C GLU A 106 6.15 -8.09 -12.72
N LYS A 107 6.59 -6.94 -12.19
CA LYS A 107 8.01 -6.56 -12.15
C LYS A 107 8.67 -6.85 -10.80
N TYR A 108 7.95 -7.47 -9.91
CA TYR A 108 8.34 -7.81 -8.54
C TYR A 108 8.21 -9.32 -8.34
N ASP A 109 8.94 -9.84 -7.36
CA ASP A 109 8.93 -11.26 -7.06
C ASP A 109 7.64 -11.63 -6.34
N THR A 110 6.94 -12.63 -6.89
CA THR A 110 5.70 -13.17 -6.32
C THR A 110 5.74 -14.68 -6.35
N THR A 111 4.99 -15.33 -5.46
CA THR A 111 4.73 -16.77 -5.56
C THR A 111 3.64 -17.05 -6.62
N ASP A 112 3.51 -18.30 -7.03
CA ASP A 112 2.47 -18.72 -7.96
C ASP A 112 1.08 -18.62 -7.32
N ILE A 113 0.05 -18.31 -8.13
CA ILE A 113 -1.34 -18.26 -7.70
C ILE A 113 -1.95 -19.64 -7.90
N GLU A 114 -2.26 -20.34 -6.80
CA GLU A 114 -2.92 -21.64 -6.83
C GLU A 114 -4.45 -21.51 -6.78
N ASP A 115 -4.95 -20.48 -6.08
CA ASP A 115 -6.38 -20.22 -5.89
C ASP A 115 -6.72 -18.80 -6.38
N ALA A 116 -7.59 -18.74 -7.36
CA ALA A 116 -8.11 -17.50 -7.93
C ALA A 116 -9.16 -16.82 -7.01
N GLY A 117 -9.75 -17.56 -6.08
CA GLY A 117 -10.80 -17.06 -5.21
C GLY A 117 -12.02 -16.58 -5.98
N ILE A 118 -12.51 -15.38 -5.66
CA ILE A 118 -13.69 -14.79 -6.30
C ILE A 118 -13.45 -14.23 -7.70
N VAL A 119 -12.23 -14.32 -8.24
CA VAL A 119 -11.84 -13.79 -9.57
C VAL A 119 -11.39 -14.87 -10.54
N ASP A 120 -11.88 -16.08 -10.38
CA ASP A 120 -11.85 -17.15 -11.40
C ASP A 120 -12.69 -16.80 -12.65
N GLU A 121 -13.68 -15.91 -12.46
CA GLU A 121 -14.40 -15.26 -13.55
C GLU A 121 -14.00 -13.76 -13.64
N PRO A 122 -14.06 -13.15 -14.87
CA PRO A 122 -13.69 -11.76 -15.05
C PRO A 122 -14.51 -10.81 -14.17
N MET A 123 -13.87 -10.08 -13.27
CA MET A 123 -14.49 -9.11 -12.37
C MET A 123 -14.15 -7.69 -12.79
N LYS A 124 -15.18 -6.87 -13.06
CA LYS A 124 -14.99 -5.46 -13.38
C LYS A 124 -14.91 -4.61 -12.13
N LEU A 125 -13.82 -3.86 -11.99
CA LEU A 125 -13.61 -2.93 -10.89
C LEU A 125 -14.44 -1.65 -11.06
N GLY A 126 -14.99 -1.14 -9.96
CA GLY A 126 -15.67 0.14 -9.91
C GLY A 126 -14.72 1.32 -10.14
N LYS A 127 -15.28 2.53 -10.29
CA LYS A 127 -14.53 3.76 -10.60
C LYS A 127 -13.53 4.18 -9.50
N ARG A 128 -13.66 3.67 -8.29
CA ARG A 128 -12.80 3.99 -7.14
C ARG A 128 -12.30 2.74 -6.42
N GLU A 129 -12.34 1.61 -7.09
CA GLU A 129 -11.96 0.32 -6.56
C GLU A 129 -10.62 -0.13 -7.13
N TYR A 130 -9.82 -0.71 -6.26
CA TYR A 130 -8.51 -1.29 -6.55
C TYR A 130 -8.53 -2.76 -6.18
N PHE A 131 -7.99 -3.58 -7.05
CA PHE A 131 -7.75 -4.98 -6.75
C PHE A 131 -6.34 -5.14 -6.22
N VAL A 132 -6.20 -5.73 -5.05
CA VAL A 132 -4.91 -5.84 -4.37
C VAL A 132 -4.57 -7.30 -4.08
N LEU A 133 -3.29 -7.64 -4.20
CA LEU A 133 -2.77 -8.97 -3.87
C LEU A 133 -1.58 -8.85 -2.90
N GLY A 134 -1.37 -9.90 -2.11
CA GLY A 134 -0.09 -10.10 -1.43
C GLY A 134 0.96 -10.57 -2.42
N ASP A 135 2.23 -10.31 -2.16
CA ASP A 135 3.34 -10.83 -2.98
C ASP A 135 3.51 -12.34 -2.77
N ASP A 136 3.31 -12.82 -1.53
CA ASP A 136 3.12 -14.24 -1.25
C ASP A 136 1.67 -14.63 -1.54
N ARG A 137 1.40 -15.03 -2.78
CA ARG A 137 0.07 -15.35 -3.30
C ARG A 137 -0.60 -16.54 -2.61
N GLN A 138 0.21 -17.45 -2.07
CA GLN A 138 -0.28 -18.65 -1.39
C GLN A 138 -0.72 -18.37 0.05
N ASN A 139 -0.07 -17.39 0.71
CA ASN A 139 -0.30 -17.07 2.11
C ASN A 139 -0.85 -15.64 2.30
N SER A 140 -1.81 -15.23 1.47
CA SER A 140 -2.34 -13.87 1.51
C SER A 140 -3.86 -13.85 1.55
N GLU A 141 -4.40 -13.20 2.58
CA GLU A 141 -5.77 -12.70 2.58
C GLU A 141 -5.78 -11.35 1.86
N ASP A 142 -6.39 -11.31 0.66
CA ASP A 142 -6.39 -10.15 -0.21
C ASP A 142 -7.71 -10.08 -1.02
N SER A 143 -7.75 -9.32 -2.10
CA SER A 143 -8.99 -9.10 -2.87
C SER A 143 -9.61 -10.38 -3.46
N ARG A 144 -8.91 -11.50 -3.45
CA ARG A 144 -9.47 -12.81 -3.83
C ARG A 144 -10.45 -13.38 -2.80
N VAL A 145 -10.37 -12.91 -1.57
CA VAL A 145 -11.24 -13.35 -0.48
C VAL A 145 -12.37 -12.32 -0.30
N ALA A 146 -13.60 -12.79 -0.22
CA ALA A 146 -14.79 -11.92 -0.14
C ALA A 146 -14.79 -10.98 1.07
N ASP A 147 -14.18 -11.38 2.18
CA ASP A 147 -14.07 -10.56 3.39
C ASP A 147 -13.16 -9.34 3.23
N VAL A 148 -12.21 -9.37 2.29
CA VAL A 148 -11.38 -8.23 1.93
C VAL A 148 -11.96 -7.50 0.73
N GLY A 149 -12.24 -8.24 -0.35
CA GLY A 149 -12.80 -7.71 -1.59
C GLY A 149 -11.96 -6.63 -2.25
N ASN A 150 -12.60 -5.81 -3.09
CA ASN A 150 -11.96 -4.68 -3.72
C ASN A 150 -11.78 -3.53 -2.74
N VAL A 151 -10.59 -2.94 -2.69
CA VAL A 151 -10.25 -1.83 -1.80
C VAL A 151 -10.71 -0.51 -2.41
N LYS A 152 -11.53 0.24 -1.68
CA LYS A 152 -11.97 1.56 -2.13
C LYS A 152 -10.88 2.60 -1.89
N ARG A 153 -10.89 3.65 -2.74
CA ARG A 153 -9.91 4.74 -2.63
C ARG A 153 -9.85 5.40 -1.26
N ASP A 154 -10.97 5.51 -0.58
CA ASP A 154 -11.11 6.12 0.75
C ASP A 154 -10.68 5.21 1.91
N GLU A 155 -10.53 3.93 1.67
CA GLU A 155 -9.96 2.97 2.62
C GLU A 155 -8.42 2.98 2.61
N ILE A 156 -7.81 3.55 1.55
CA ILE A 156 -6.35 3.60 1.37
C ILE A 156 -5.79 4.74 2.20
N GLU A 157 -5.01 4.41 3.22
CA GLU A 157 -4.32 5.36 4.08
C GLU A 157 -3.16 6.05 3.37
N GLY A 158 -2.38 5.29 2.61
CA GLY A 158 -1.26 5.83 1.84
C GLY A 158 -0.38 4.75 1.22
N LYS A 159 0.71 5.20 0.58
CA LYS A 159 1.72 4.34 -0.03
C LYS A 159 2.76 3.91 1.00
N VAL A 160 2.96 2.62 1.14
CA VAL A 160 4.11 2.07 1.89
C VAL A 160 5.36 2.28 1.05
N TRP A 161 6.39 2.92 1.62
CA TRP A 161 7.51 3.36 0.82
C TRP A 161 8.90 3.06 1.39
N PHE A 162 9.00 2.85 2.71
CA PHE A 162 10.28 2.62 3.35
C PHE A 162 10.14 1.75 4.61
N VAL A 163 11.01 0.76 4.77
CA VAL A 163 11.13 -0.07 5.98
C VAL A 163 12.14 0.58 6.91
N VAL A 164 11.74 0.86 8.16
CA VAL A 164 12.61 1.49 9.18
C VAL A 164 13.12 0.52 10.21
N SER A 165 12.51 -0.65 10.36
CA SER A 165 12.89 -1.67 11.34
C SER A 165 12.45 -3.05 10.84
N PRO A 166 13.23 -4.10 11.09
CA PRO A 166 14.56 -4.10 11.71
C PRO A 166 15.65 -3.55 10.76
N ILE A 167 16.79 -3.16 11.30
CA ILE A 167 17.89 -2.56 10.52
C ILE A 167 18.34 -3.43 9.34
N LYS A 168 18.26 -4.75 9.47
CA LYS A 168 18.62 -5.71 8.40
C LYS A 168 17.71 -5.62 7.15
N HIS A 169 16.51 -5.09 7.29
CA HIS A 169 15.52 -4.89 6.20
C HIS A 169 15.36 -3.44 5.81
N LEU A 170 16.19 -2.54 6.35
CA LEU A 170 16.08 -1.10 6.08
C LEU A 170 16.24 -0.81 4.59
N GLY A 171 15.22 -0.19 3.99
CA GLY A 171 15.24 0.10 2.56
C GLY A 171 13.91 0.60 2.00
N PHE A 172 13.95 0.97 0.72
CA PHE A 172 12.76 1.37 -0.02
C PHE A 172 11.93 0.15 -0.43
N VAL A 173 10.62 0.25 -0.29
CA VAL A 173 9.65 -0.73 -0.78
C VAL A 173 9.45 -0.51 -2.28
N ARG A 174 9.54 -1.59 -3.05
CA ARG A 174 9.50 -1.61 -4.53
C ARG A 174 8.15 -2.01 -5.07
#